data_ed9e264992422b7d8b64759b499e3704
#
_entry.id   ed9e264992422b7d8b64759b499e3704
#
_cell.length_a   1.000
_cell.length_b   1.000
_cell.length_c   1.000
_cell.angle_alpha   90.00
_cell.angle_beta   90.00
_cell.angle_gamma   90.00
#
_symmetry.space_group_name_H-M   'P 1'
#
loop_
_entity.id
_entity.type
_entity.pdbx_description
1 polymer ?
#
loop_
_entity_poly.entity_id
_entity_poly.type
_entity_poly.pdbx_seq_one_letter_code
_entity_poly.pdbx_strand_id
1 'polypeptide(L)'
;MEENDIFKEKIQLSNSIKNINKEIFNQRIETKLSLRKRVMDNILYDKRKLGNNLIDNNENKIKWKLLYNNIDNKFISDKQSIEYKLDFNENDNEKVLSLATKYLGSDNIDKIKCGIFLTQTFIKRNMNEDLINSINLKFIYDLFHLIDKRNINQQIDIIFNIFDIIINYSAINTDKTLATILLTPESYKIWEFCFNLQNFDIFYEIITIFNNIIQDNMIGSFNLIRSDFLHNNIFSFFKNENIVSHKNDEDKNNVIYYIIKDGINLFCSLLIIPTDNLDSATKNEVISSKIKIINILLIYYNPNDFENYYKFIFSIEKAVKYDHIIFDELERHNFIEIILINKKFFDQKLLVNLLNKIIGLYVCYKTNINFQLLFEIIKFEANYLDNCRDTSHRKEIFRNLSNILLTNDDIFKTIFEINGFLSNIFKCFKTSYSFSELKEILYLFCVLFQFIDYKYFIELEKNHLMDITFYHAKNICENRVDGLYLCFHIFEYYMTFGSKMSEYFGGKNIIKEKFDKFGGNELLEKYLNFPDENLVKQIISVIKSV
;
A
#
# COMPACT_ATOMS: atom_id res chain seq x y z
N MET A 1 -35.11 38.05 -23.89
CA MET A 1 -33.66 38.34 -23.85
C MET A 1 -33.06 37.96 -22.48
N GLU A 2 -33.79 38.17 -21.41
CA GLU A 2 -33.32 37.89 -20.01
C GLU A 2 -33.11 36.40 -19.69
N GLU A 3 -33.95 35.49 -20.16
CA GLU A 3 -33.79 34.05 -19.89
C GLU A 3 -32.50 33.44 -20.46
N ASN A 4 -32.05 33.93 -21.63
CA ASN A 4 -30.81 33.45 -22.25
C ASN A 4 -29.54 33.94 -21.51
N ASP A 5 -29.61 35.06 -20.82
CA ASP A 5 -28.48 35.61 -20.08
C ASP A 5 -28.35 34.91 -18.72
N ILE A 6 -29.44 34.57 -18.06
CA ILE A 6 -29.46 33.73 -16.83
C ILE A 6 -28.94 32.33 -17.12
N PHE A 7 -29.22 31.77 -18.30
CA PHE A 7 -28.73 30.44 -18.70
C PHE A 7 -27.21 30.47 -18.97
N LYS A 8 -26.70 31.55 -19.61
CA LYS A 8 -25.27 31.76 -19.84
C LYS A 8 -24.49 31.94 -18.53
N GLU A 9 -25.05 32.71 -17.58
CA GLU A 9 -24.44 32.88 -16.24
C GLU A 9 -24.39 31.55 -15.48
N LYS A 10 -25.44 30.73 -15.53
CA LYS A 10 -25.44 29.39 -14.93
C LYS A 10 -24.38 28.46 -15.52
N ILE A 11 -24.17 28.51 -16.84
CA ILE A 11 -23.12 27.73 -17.51
C ILE A 11 -21.74 28.28 -17.14
N GLN A 12 -21.54 29.58 -17.02
CA GLN A 12 -20.30 30.18 -16.57
C GLN A 12 -19.99 29.81 -15.09
N LEU A 13 -21.01 29.86 -14.24
CA LEU A 13 -20.88 29.45 -12.83
C LEU A 13 -20.52 27.96 -12.71
N SER A 14 -21.22 27.11 -13.45
CA SER A 14 -20.90 25.66 -13.48
C SER A 14 -19.49 25.39 -14.00
N ASN A 15 -19.02 26.11 -15.00
CA ASN A 15 -17.67 25.97 -15.54
C ASN A 15 -16.60 26.53 -14.58
N SER A 16 -16.90 27.60 -13.85
CA SER A 16 -16.03 28.14 -12.80
C SER A 16 -15.90 27.16 -11.64
N ILE A 17 -17.00 26.55 -11.21
CA ILE A 17 -17.00 25.51 -10.16
C ILE A 17 -16.21 24.28 -10.60
N LYS A 18 -16.37 23.84 -11.87
CA LYS A 18 -15.57 22.74 -12.43
C LYS A 18 -14.07 23.09 -12.47
N ASN A 19 -13.71 24.31 -12.80
CA ASN A 19 -12.31 24.76 -12.82
C ASN A 19 -11.73 24.85 -11.40
N ILE A 20 -12.49 25.34 -10.43
CA ILE A 20 -12.09 25.38 -9.01
C ILE A 20 -11.93 23.97 -8.46
N ASN A 21 -12.86 23.08 -8.78
CA ASN A 21 -12.75 21.66 -8.38
C ASN A 21 -11.50 21.01 -9.00
N LYS A 22 -11.16 21.34 -10.23
CA LYS A 22 -9.95 20.88 -10.90
C LYS A 22 -8.68 21.47 -10.28
N GLU A 23 -8.68 22.73 -9.88
CA GLU A 23 -7.56 23.36 -9.16
C GLU A 23 -7.38 22.79 -7.75
N ILE A 24 -8.46 22.62 -6.98
CA ILE A 24 -8.43 21.95 -5.67
C ILE A 24 -7.96 20.50 -5.82
N PHE A 25 -8.40 19.80 -6.86
CA PHE A 25 -7.95 18.45 -7.18
C PHE A 25 -6.44 18.43 -7.51
N ASN A 26 -5.95 19.35 -8.32
CA ASN A 26 -4.53 19.47 -8.67
C ASN A 26 -3.68 19.85 -7.46
N GLN A 27 -4.11 20.82 -6.64
CA GLN A 27 -3.44 21.16 -5.38
C GLN A 27 -3.44 19.97 -4.39
N ARG A 28 -4.51 19.16 -4.36
CA ARG A 28 -4.56 17.91 -3.57
C ARG A 28 -3.58 16.88 -4.10
N ILE A 29 -3.41 16.76 -5.43
CA ILE A 29 -2.40 15.89 -6.02
C ILE A 29 -0.99 16.37 -5.66
N GLU A 30 -0.70 17.67 -5.77
CA GLU A 30 0.61 18.24 -5.44
C GLU A 30 0.93 18.15 -3.95
N THR A 31 -0.04 18.43 -3.09
CA THR A 31 0.10 18.24 -1.63
C THR A 31 0.25 16.76 -1.28
N LYS A 32 -0.45 15.86 -1.99
CA LYS A 32 -0.23 14.41 -1.90
C LYS A 32 1.19 14.02 -2.28
N LEU A 33 1.74 14.57 -3.35
CA LEU A 33 3.10 14.26 -3.81
C LEU A 33 4.17 14.71 -2.82
N SER A 34 4.03 15.90 -2.23
CA SER A 34 4.98 16.42 -1.24
C SER A 34 4.91 15.69 0.12
N LEU A 35 3.71 15.33 0.58
CA LEU A 35 3.49 14.49 1.76
C LEU A 35 3.98 13.05 1.54
N ARG A 36 3.87 12.54 0.31
CA ARG A 36 4.36 11.20 -0.06
C ARG A 36 5.86 11.03 0.16
N LYS A 37 6.67 12.03 -0.19
CA LYS A 37 8.11 11.97 0.01
C LYS A 37 8.46 11.88 1.49
N ARG A 38 7.80 12.68 2.34
CA ARG A 38 7.99 12.65 3.81
C ARG A 38 7.45 11.38 4.46
N VAL A 39 6.30 10.86 3.99
CA VAL A 39 5.71 9.63 4.55
C VAL A 39 6.49 8.39 4.12
N MET A 40 7.04 8.35 2.91
CA MET A 40 7.93 7.26 2.48
C MET A 40 9.20 7.20 3.32
N ASP A 41 9.83 8.35 3.60
CA ASP A 41 11.02 8.41 4.44
C ASP A 41 10.72 7.95 5.88
N ASN A 42 9.54 8.28 6.43
CA ASN A 42 9.12 7.84 7.75
C ASN A 42 8.69 6.37 7.78
N ILE A 43 8.00 5.87 6.75
CA ILE A 43 7.60 4.44 6.65
C ILE A 43 8.82 3.54 6.47
N LEU A 44 9.83 3.97 5.72
CA LEU A 44 11.10 3.24 5.61
C LEU A 44 11.84 3.19 6.95
N TYR A 45 11.82 4.29 7.70
CA TYR A 45 12.40 4.36 9.04
C TYR A 45 11.65 3.46 10.04
N ASP A 46 10.31 3.49 10.03
CA ASP A 46 9.48 2.68 10.92
C ASP A 46 9.49 1.19 10.52
N LYS A 47 9.61 0.85 9.22
CA LYS A 47 9.81 -0.54 8.77
C LYS A 47 11.14 -1.13 9.23
N ARG A 48 12.23 -0.36 9.21
CA ARG A 48 13.52 -0.80 9.80
C ARG A 48 13.38 -1.08 11.29
N LYS A 49 12.54 -0.33 11.99
CA LYS A 49 12.26 -0.50 13.42
C LYS A 49 11.29 -1.67 13.70
N LEU A 50 10.28 -1.88 12.86
CA LEU A 50 9.31 -2.98 12.95
C LEU A 50 9.88 -4.31 12.44
N GLY A 51 10.69 -4.30 11.39
CA GLY A 51 11.40 -5.48 10.91
C GLY A 51 12.32 -6.08 11.98
N ASN A 52 12.94 -5.24 12.79
CA ASN A 52 13.75 -5.69 13.93
C ASN A 52 12.94 -6.22 15.13
N ASN A 53 11.64 -5.92 15.23
CA ASN A 53 10.78 -6.32 16.34
C ASN A 53 9.82 -7.48 16.00
N LEU A 54 9.58 -7.78 14.71
CA LEU A 54 8.67 -8.85 14.25
C LEU A 54 9.39 -10.16 13.91
N ILE A 55 10.71 -10.16 13.86
CA ILE A 55 11.47 -11.39 13.79
C ILE A 55 11.64 -11.87 15.23
N ASP A 56 10.62 -12.55 15.75
CA ASP A 56 10.78 -13.35 16.96
C ASP A 56 11.72 -14.53 16.60
N ASN A 57 13.00 -14.31 16.95
CA ASN A 57 14.13 -15.20 16.65
C ASN A 57 13.94 -16.64 17.15
N ASN A 58 12.88 -16.92 17.92
CA ASN A 58 12.65 -18.25 18.51
C ASN A 58 11.94 -19.22 17.57
N GLU A 59 10.96 -18.78 16.77
CA GLU A 59 10.28 -19.68 15.82
C GLU A 59 11.21 -20.10 14.67
N ASN A 60 12.01 -19.18 14.16
CA ASN A 60 13.00 -19.51 13.12
C ASN A 60 14.11 -20.44 13.67
N LYS A 61 14.56 -20.24 14.92
CA LYS A 61 15.53 -21.17 15.55
C LYS A 61 14.98 -22.59 15.74
N ILE A 62 13.68 -22.74 16.00
CA ILE A 62 13.03 -24.05 16.14
C ILE A 62 12.89 -24.72 14.76
N LYS A 63 12.54 -23.95 13.74
CA LYS A 63 12.40 -24.40 12.33
C LYS A 63 13.72 -24.95 11.78
N TRP A 64 14.80 -24.23 12.01
CA TRP A 64 16.15 -24.65 11.60
C TRP A 64 16.64 -25.88 12.38
N LYS A 65 16.29 -26.04 13.66
CA LYS A 65 16.64 -27.20 14.47
C LYS A 65 15.99 -28.49 13.98
N LEU A 66 14.74 -28.43 13.48
CA LEU A 66 14.01 -29.59 12.96
C LEU A 66 14.55 -30.02 11.58
N LEU A 67 14.88 -29.10 10.69
CA LEU A 67 15.56 -29.39 9.43
C LEU A 67 16.97 -29.96 9.64
N TYR A 68 17.71 -29.42 10.62
CA TYR A 68 19.05 -29.88 10.96
C TYR A 68 19.09 -31.31 11.50
N ASN A 69 18.14 -31.69 12.35
CA ASN A 69 18.13 -33.03 12.96
C ASN A 69 17.94 -34.16 11.95
N ASN A 70 17.30 -33.90 10.80
CA ASN A 70 17.12 -34.90 9.74
C ASN A 70 18.33 -35.04 8.81
N ILE A 71 19.14 -33.98 8.66
CA ILE A 71 20.34 -33.96 7.79
C ILE A 71 21.57 -34.43 8.57
N ASP A 72 21.66 -34.12 9.86
CA ASP A 72 22.85 -34.39 10.69
C ASP A 72 23.21 -35.86 10.87
N ASN A 73 22.24 -36.77 10.79
CA ASN A 73 22.50 -38.18 11.10
C ASN A 73 23.36 -38.95 10.07
N LYS A 74 23.49 -38.44 8.84
CA LYS A 74 24.28 -39.09 7.76
C LYS A 74 25.70 -38.54 7.61
N PHE A 75 25.96 -37.30 8.07
CA PHE A 75 27.24 -36.59 7.90
C PHE A 75 28.12 -36.58 9.16
N ILE A 76 27.62 -37.08 10.31
CA ILE A 76 28.32 -37.00 11.63
C ILE A 76 29.63 -37.82 11.62
N SER A 77 29.72 -38.92 10.85
CA SER A 77 30.95 -39.73 10.82
C SER A 77 32.15 -39.00 10.20
N ASP A 78 31.92 -38.13 9.22
CA ASP A 78 32.99 -37.41 8.51
C ASP A 78 33.33 -36.07 9.16
N LYS A 79 32.37 -35.42 9.84
CA LYS A 79 32.55 -34.16 10.56
C LYS A 79 33.55 -34.28 11.73
N GLN A 80 33.46 -35.34 12.49
CA GLN A 80 34.36 -35.55 13.66
C GLN A 80 35.85 -35.62 13.25
N SER A 81 36.16 -36.12 12.07
CA SER A 81 37.55 -36.19 11.58
C SER A 81 38.13 -34.85 11.13
N ILE A 82 37.28 -33.90 10.77
CA ILE A 82 37.67 -32.56 10.29
C ILE A 82 37.69 -31.55 11.43
N GLU A 83 36.72 -31.61 12.36
CA GLU A 83 36.67 -30.71 13.54
C GLU A 83 37.85 -30.91 14.47
N TYR A 84 38.34 -32.12 14.63
CA TYR A 84 39.50 -32.43 15.50
C TYR A 84 40.86 -31.96 14.95
N LYS A 85 40.93 -31.54 13.65
CA LYS A 85 42.18 -31.07 13.03
C LYS A 85 42.28 -29.55 12.90
N LEU A 86 41.24 -28.82 13.25
CA LEU A 86 41.17 -27.38 13.06
C LEU A 86 40.90 -26.66 14.40
N ASP A 87 41.92 -26.61 15.26
CA ASP A 87 41.96 -25.66 16.39
C ASP A 87 42.12 -24.25 15.84
N PHE A 88 41.01 -23.67 15.35
CA PHE A 88 41.01 -22.27 14.93
C PHE A 88 40.74 -21.36 16.12
N ASN A 89 41.73 -20.56 16.48
CA ASN A 89 41.54 -19.40 17.34
C ASN A 89 40.72 -18.34 16.62
N GLU A 90 39.97 -17.51 17.35
CA GLU A 90 39.12 -16.42 16.82
C GLU A 90 39.85 -15.44 15.86
N ASN A 91 41.19 -15.40 15.91
CA ASN A 91 42.03 -14.54 15.09
C ASN A 91 42.39 -15.13 13.70
N ASP A 92 41.89 -16.30 13.34
CA ASP A 92 42.26 -16.98 12.09
C ASP A 92 41.22 -16.89 10.96
N ASN A 93 40.26 -15.97 11.06
CA ASN A 93 39.15 -15.82 10.09
C ASN A 93 39.62 -15.65 8.63
N GLU A 94 40.66 -14.84 8.38
CA GLU A 94 41.23 -14.66 7.05
C GLU A 94 41.86 -15.96 6.48
N LYS A 95 42.48 -16.74 7.34
CA LYS A 95 43.09 -18.03 6.94
C LYS A 95 41.99 -19.05 6.59
N VAL A 96 40.87 -19.05 7.31
CA VAL A 96 39.72 -19.93 7.03
C VAL A 96 39.13 -19.62 5.66
N LEU A 97 38.87 -18.35 5.36
CA LEU A 97 38.36 -17.92 4.06
C LEU A 97 39.35 -18.20 2.93
N SER A 98 40.65 -17.93 3.14
CA SER A 98 41.71 -18.25 2.15
C SER A 98 41.78 -19.73 1.84
N LEU A 99 41.66 -20.59 2.88
CA LEU A 99 41.66 -22.04 2.72
C LEU A 99 40.37 -22.51 2.01
N ALA A 100 39.22 -21.97 2.40
CA ALA A 100 37.95 -22.24 1.75
C ALA A 100 38.01 -21.89 0.25
N THR A 101 38.50 -20.70 -0.10
CA THR A 101 38.68 -20.27 -1.49
C THR A 101 39.58 -21.22 -2.29
N LYS A 102 40.69 -21.65 -1.69
CA LYS A 102 41.60 -22.62 -2.30
C LYS A 102 40.91 -23.96 -2.57
N TYR A 103 40.10 -24.45 -1.64
CA TYR A 103 39.40 -25.72 -1.80
C TYR A 103 38.24 -25.63 -2.80
N LEU A 104 37.51 -24.54 -2.83
CA LEU A 104 36.44 -24.30 -3.81
C LEU A 104 36.97 -24.20 -5.24
N GLY A 105 38.19 -23.70 -5.45
CA GLY A 105 38.87 -23.67 -6.73
C GLY A 105 39.43 -25.03 -7.21
N SER A 106 39.27 -26.12 -6.45
CA SER A 106 39.76 -27.47 -6.81
C SER A 106 38.79 -28.18 -7.74
N ASP A 107 39.33 -29.09 -8.57
CA ASP A 107 38.50 -30.02 -9.36
C ASP A 107 38.09 -31.27 -8.54
N ASN A 108 38.64 -31.46 -7.36
CA ASN A 108 38.32 -32.57 -6.48
C ASN A 108 37.09 -32.25 -5.63
N ILE A 109 36.05 -33.09 -5.75
CA ILE A 109 34.76 -32.93 -5.07
C ILE A 109 34.92 -32.91 -3.56
N ASP A 110 35.76 -33.73 -2.96
CA ASP A 110 35.96 -33.80 -1.53
C ASP A 110 36.59 -32.50 -0.98
N LYS A 111 37.50 -31.91 -1.74
CA LYS A 111 38.05 -30.59 -1.41
C LYS A 111 37.00 -29.49 -1.53
N ILE A 112 36.14 -29.56 -2.56
CA ILE A 112 35.04 -28.60 -2.71
C ILE A 112 34.08 -28.72 -1.52
N LYS A 113 33.69 -29.93 -1.10
CA LYS A 113 32.88 -30.17 0.10
C LYS A 113 33.53 -29.58 1.36
N CYS A 114 34.85 -29.77 1.52
CA CYS A 114 35.59 -29.14 2.63
C CYS A 114 35.56 -27.60 2.56
N GLY A 115 35.70 -27.01 1.37
CA GLY A 115 35.62 -25.57 1.15
C GLY A 115 34.25 -25.00 1.52
N ILE A 116 33.16 -25.68 1.11
CA ILE A 116 31.78 -25.34 1.47
C ILE A 116 31.58 -25.42 2.98
N PHE A 117 32.03 -26.51 3.62
CA PHE A 117 31.93 -26.67 5.08
C PHE A 117 32.67 -25.59 5.85
N LEU A 118 33.88 -25.23 5.41
CA LEU A 118 34.64 -24.14 6.03
C LEU A 118 33.89 -22.80 5.91
N THR A 119 33.29 -22.51 4.77
CA THR A 119 32.50 -21.31 4.53
C THR A 119 31.25 -21.26 5.41
N GLN A 120 30.49 -22.37 5.50
CA GLN A 120 29.34 -22.48 6.39
C GLN A 120 29.73 -22.26 7.84
N THR A 121 30.82 -22.88 8.29
CA THR A 121 31.34 -22.76 9.66
C THR A 121 31.75 -21.31 9.95
N PHE A 122 32.41 -20.66 8.99
CA PHE A 122 32.79 -19.25 9.09
C PHE A 122 31.56 -18.34 9.28
N ILE A 123 30.55 -18.45 8.40
CA ILE A 123 29.33 -17.62 8.45
C ILE A 123 28.55 -17.88 9.75
N LYS A 124 28.42 -19.15 10.18
CA LYS A 124 27.69 -19.50 11.40
C LYS A 124 28.36 -19.01 12.69
N ARG A 125 29.69 -18.97 12.73
CA ARG A 125 30.45 -18.46 13.89
C ARG A 125 30.47 -16.93 13.95
N ASN A 126 30.46 -16.28 12.81
CA ASN A 126 30.64 -14.85 12.68
C ASN A 126 29.35 -14.17 12.20
N MET A 127 28.24 -14.35 12.92
CA MET A 127 26.98 -13.63 12.63
C MET A 127 27.08 -12.11 12.88
N ASN A 128 28.27 -11.52 12.74
CA ASN A 128 28.51 -10.10 12.83
C ASN A 128 28.56 -9.51 11.41
N GLU A 129 27.78 -8.46 11.19
CA GLU A 129 27.64 -7.78 9.89
C GLU A 129 28.99 -7.34 9.30
N ASP A 130 29.90 -6.81 10.14
CA ASP A 130 31.20 -6.33 9.69
C ASP A 130 32.08 -7.44 9.12
N LEU A 131 32.05 -8.63 9.71
CA LEU A 131 32.85 -9.77 9.26
C LEU A 131 32.24 -10.45 8.02
N ILE A 132 30.92 -10.48 7.90
CA ILE A 132 30.25 -11.02 6.73
C ILE A 132 30.41 -10.09 5.53
N ASN A 133 30.37 -8.77 5.75
CA ASN A 133 30.65 -7.79 4.72
C ASN A 133 32.11 -7.83 4.22
N SER A 134 33.03 -8.44 4.99
CA SER A 134 34.40 -8.71 4.52
C SER A 134 34.51 -9.81 3.47
N ILE A 135 33.47 -10.66 3.34
CA ILE A 135 33.42 -11.68 2.29
C ILE A 135 33.24 -10.98 0.94
N ASN A 136 34.21 -11.17 0.04
CA ASN A 136 34.17 -10.58 -1.28
C ASN A 136 32.97 -11.15 -2.08
N LEU A 137 32.17 -10.28 -2.68
CA LEU A 137 31.06 -10.64 -3.56
C LEU A 137 31.48 -11.63 -4.67
N LYS A 138 32.70 -11.48 -5.19
CA LYS A 138 33.24 -12.44 -6.14
C LYS A 138 33.29 -13.86 -5.57
N PHE A 139 33.57 -14.02 -4.30
CA PHE A 139 33.56 -15.33 -3.66
C PHE A 139 32.17 -15.95 -3.67
N ILE A 140 31.11 -15.17 -3.38
CA ILE A 140 29.72 -15.64 -3.43
C ILE A 140 29.31 -15.97 -4.88
N TYR A 141 29.72 -15.14 -5.83
CA TYR A 141 29.51 -15.41 -7.25
C TYR A 141 30.16 -16.71 -7.68
N ASP A 142 31.47 -16.89 -7.39
CA ASP A 142 32.20 -18.10 -7.73
C ASP A 142 31.61 -19.34 -7.06
N LEU A 143 31.18 -19.21 -5.79
CA LEU A 143 30.50 -20.27 -5.05
C LEU A 143 29.18 -20.68 -5.73
N PHE A 144 28.34 -19.71 -6.13
CA PHE A 144 27.09 -19.96 -6.82
C PHE A 144 27.32 -20.63 -8.19
N HIS A 145 28.31 -20.16 -8.93
CA HIS A 145 28.67 -20.73 -10.25
C HIS A 145 29.34 -22.11 -10.19
N LEU A 146 29.69 -22.60 -8.98
CA LEU A 146 30.08 -24.02 -8.83
C LEU A 146 28.95 -24.98 -9.23
N ILE A 147 27.68 -24.58 -9.07
CA ILE A 147 26.51 -25.41 -9.39
C ILE A 147 26.50 -25.79 -10.90
N ASP A 148 27.01 -24.92 -11.78
CA ASP A 148 27.08 -25.18 -13.21
C ASP A 148 28.19 -26.17 -13.60
N LYS A 149 29.12 -26.52 -12.70
CA LYS A 149 30.18 -27.48 -12.98
C LYS A 149 29.61 -28.91 -13.08
N ARG A 150 29.95 -29.63 -14.13
CA ARG A 150 29.42 -30.96 -14.46
C ARG A 150 29.43 -31.99 -13.31
N ASN A 151 30.37 -31.87 -12.40
CA ASN A 151 30.53 -32.82 -11.28
C ASN A 151 29.68 -32.47 -10.06
N ILE A 152 29.12 -31.27 -10.00
CA ILE A 152 28.38 -30.73 -8.85
C ILE A 152 26.89 -30.75 -9.12
N ASN A 153 26.46 -30.52 -10.34
CA ASN A 153 25.06 -30.48 -10.73
C ASN A 153 24.30 -31.80 -10.44
N GLN A 154 25.01 -32.92 -10.28
CA GLN A 154 24.43 -34.21 -9.92
C GLN A 154 24.37 -34.44 -8.38
N GLN A 155 24.91 -33.53 -7.58
CA GLN A 155 24.98 -33.65 -6.12
C GLN A 155 24.08 -32.64 -5.41
N ILE A 156 22.84 -33.06 -5.23
CA ILE A 156 21.80 -32.24 -4.58
C ILE A 156 22.27 -31.70 -3.21
N ASP A 157 22.98 -32.51 -2.43
CA ASP A 157 23.50 -32.12 -1.12
C ASP A 157 24.47 -30.93 -1.20
N ILE A 158 25.28 -30.83 -2.26
CA ILE A 158 26.19 -29.72 -2.46
C ILE A 158 25.41 -28.45 -2.81
N ILE A 159 24.37 -28.57 -3.65
CA ILE A 159 23.51 -27.45 -4.03
C ILE A 159 22.83 -26.87 -2.78
N PHE A 160 22.26 -27.73 -1.92
CA PHE A 160 21.69 -27.29 -0.65
C PHE A 160 22.68 -26.55 0.25
N ASN A 161 23.90 -27.07 0.39
CA ASN A 161 24.90 -26.41 1.21
C ASN A 161 25.34 -25.05 0.64
N ILE A 162 25.39 -24.92 -0.69
CA ILE A 162 25.65 -23.62 -1.36
C ILE A 162 24.50 -22.65 -1.07
N PHE A 163 23.25 -23.11 -1.19
CA PHE A 163 22.08 -22.27 -0.92
C PHE A 163 21.99 -21.86 0.55
N ASP A 164 22.26 -22.75 1.50
CA ASP A 164 22.35 -22.42 2.93
C ASP A 164 23.35 -21.27 3.19
N ILE A 165 24.51 -21.32 2.51
CA ILE A 165 25.51 -20.23 2.59
C ILE A 165 24.91 -18.91 2.05
N ILE A 166 24.31 -18.95 0.87
CA ILE A 166 23.75 -17.77 0.20
C ILE A 166 22.60 -17.18 1.02
N ILE A 167 21.73 -18.03 1.59
CA ILE A 167 20.62 -17.59 2.47
C ILE A 167 21.16 -16.86 3.69
N ASN A 168 22.11 -17.49 4.40
CA ASN A 168 22.69 -16.88 5.59
C ASN A 168 23.44 -15.59 5.26
N TYR A 169 24.17 -15.56 4.16
CA TYR A 169 24.87 -14.37 3.68
C TYR A 169 23.87 -13.26 3.31
N SER A 170 22.84 -13.57 2.53
CA SER A 170 21.84 -12.60 2.07
C SER A 170 20.95 -12.05 3.20
N ALA A 171 20.73 -12.84 4.25
CA ALA A 171 19.95 -12.41 5.41
C ALA A 171 20.68 -11.39 6.30
N ILE A 172 22.04 -11.43 6.30
CA ILE A 172 22.88 -10.59 7.16
C ILE A 172 23.43 -9.40 6.37
N ASN A 173 23.82 -9.63 5.11
CA ASN A 173 24.40 -8.60 4.25
C ASN A 173 23.34 -7.62 3.75
N THR A 174 23.42 -6.39 4.22
CA THR A 174 22.56 -5.28 3.78
C THR A 174 23.04 -4.67 2.45
N ASP A 175 24.15 -5.16 1.88
CA ASP A 175 24.69 -4.64 0.63
C ASP A 175 23.81 -5.04 -0.57
N LYS A 176 23.26 -4.04 -1.24
CA LYS A 176 22.38 -4.21 -2.41
C LYS A 176 23.06 -4.82 -3.63
N THR A 177 24.37 -4.98 -3.59
CA THR A 177 25.19 -5.50 -4.70
C THR A 177 24.98 -6.99 -4.95
N LEU A 178 24.49 -7.76 -3.97
CA LEU A 178 24.20 -9.19 -4.15
C LEU A 178 23.22 -9.46 -5.31
N ALA A 179 22.23 -8.59 -5.47
CA ALA A 179 21.30 -8.66 -6.60
C ALA A 179 21.99 -8.53 -7.96
N THR A 180 23.09 -7.75 -8.04
CA THR A 180 23.80 -7.52 -9.30
C THR A 180 24.59 -8.74 -9.79
N ILE A 181 24.82 -9.72 -8.91
CA ILE A 181 25.53 -10.96 -9.25
C ILE A 181 24.62 -12.18 -9.33
N LEU A 182 23.55 -12.25 -8.52
CA LEU A 182 22.66 -13.40 -8.48
C LEU A 182 21.42 -13.26 -9.38
N LEU A 183 21.09 -12.04 -9.84
CA LEU A 183 19.96 -11.77 -10.73
C LEU A 183 20.46 -11.25 -12.09
N THR A 184 21.43 -11.96 -12.69
CA THR A 184 21.97 -11.72 -14.02
C THR A 184 21.47 -12.77 -15.02
N PRO A 185 21.52 -12.53 -16.34
CA PRO A 185 21.15 -13.53 -17.34
C PRO A 185 21.91 -14.85 -17.21
N GLU A 186 23.18 -14.81 -16.81
CA GLU A 186 24.01 -16.00 -16.56
C GLU A 186 23.51 -16.75 -15.33
N SER A 187 23.23 -16.04 -14.25
CA SER A 187 22.72 -16.62 -13.00
C SER A 187 21.34 -17.24 -13.18
N TYR A 188 20.49 -16.66 -14.03
CA TYR A 188 19.17 -17.25 -14.31
C TYR A 188 19.24 -18.63 -14.92
N LYS A 189 20.27 -18.97 -15.69
CA LYS A 189 20.47 -20.33 -16.20
C LYS A 189 20.71 -21.36 -15.08
N ILE A 190 21.43 -20.94 -14.03
CA ILE A 190 21.66 -21.78 -12.85
C ILE A 190 20.38 -21.96 -12.06
N TRP A 191 19.61 -20.87 -11.85
CA TRP A 191 18.31 -20.94 -11.20
C TRP A 191 17.34 -21.84 -11.94
N GLU A 192 17.28 -21.74 -13.29
CA GLU A 192 16.46 -22.59 -14.14
C GLU A 192 16.88 -24.05 -14.04
N PHE A 193 18.19 -24.33 -14.07
CA PHE A 193 18.71 -25.67 -13.85
C PHE A 193 18.25 -26.23 -12.49
N CYS A 194 18.40 -25.48 -11.40
CA CYS A 194 18.00 -25.89 -10.07
C CYS A 194 16.48 -26.11 -9.96
N PHE A 195 15.69 -25.26 -10.59
CA PHE A 195 14.23 -25.40 -10.65
C PHE A 195 13.82 -26.68 -11.38
N ASN A 196 14.50 -27.01 -12.48
CA ASN A 196 14.23 -28.22 -13.31
C ASN A 196 14.60 -29.54 -12.61
N LEU A 197 15.29 -29.50 -11.45
CA LEU A 197 15.50 -30.67 -10.61
C LEU A 197 14.19 -31.18 -9.96
N GLN A 198 13.11 -30.44 -10.04
CA GLN A 198 11.79 -30.77 -9.50
C GLN A 198 11.81 -31.14 -8.02
N ASN A 199 12.73 -30.56 -7.26
CA ASN A 199 12.88 -30.75 -5.82
C ASN A 199 12.26 -29.55 -5.09
N PHE A 200 11.20 -29.80 -4.30
CA PHE A 200 10.48 -28.73 -3.61
C PHE A 200 11.34 -28.04 -2.54
N ASP A 201 12.24 -28.75 -1.89
CA ASP A 201 13.13 -28.15 -0.89
C ASP A 201 14.10 -27.16 -1.57
N ILE A 202 14.68 -27.53 -2.71
CA ILE A 202 15.50 -26.61 -3.53
C ILE A 202 14.69 -25.40 -3.95
N PHE A 203 13.46 -25.61 -4.40
CA PHE A 203 12.60 -24.51 -4.82
C PHE A 203 12.28 -23.56 -3.65
N TYR A 204 12.04 -24.12 -2.44
CA TYR A 204 11.86 -23.33 -1.23
C TYR A 204 13.09 -22.44 -0.95
N GLU A 205 14.29 -22.99 -1.06
CA GLU A 205 15.53 -22.24 -0.89
C GLU A 205 15.67 -21.10 -1.91
N ILE A 206 15.32 -21.36 -3.19
CA ILE A 206 15.32 -20.33 -4.25
C ILE A 206 14.38 -19.16 -3.87
N ILE A 207 13.14 -19.45 -3.47
CA ILE A 207 12.18 -18.44 -3.06
C ILE A 207 12.68 -17.64 -1.85
N THR A 208 13.30 -18.31 -0.88
CA THR A 208 13.88 -17.67 0.32
C THR A 208 15.04 -16.73 -0.06
N ILE A 209 15.95 -17.18 -0.94
CA ILE A 209 17.05 -16.34 -1.44
C ILE A 209 16.50 -15.10 -2.15
N PHE A 210 15.50 -15.26 -3.01
CA PHE A 210 14.91 -14.14 -3.73
C PHE A 210 14.23 -13.14 -2.79
N ASN A 211 13.50 -13.63 -1.78
CA ASN A 211 12.92 -12.75 -0.76
C ASN A 211 14.00 -11.91 -0.06
N ASN A 212 15.12 -12.53 0.33
CA ASN A 212 16.22 -11.82 0.98
C ASN A 212 16.86 -10.77 0.05
N ILE A 213 17.11 -11.14 -1.21
CA ILE A 213 17.80 -10.27 -2.18
C ILE A 213 16.95 -9.05 -2.56
N ILE A 214 15.62 -9.23 -2.69
CA ILE A 214 14.74 -8.13 -3.10
C ILE A 214 14.26 -7.27 -1.94
N GLN A 215 14.44 -7.73 -0.70
CA GLN A 215 14.04 -6.97 0.48
C GLN A 215 14.79 -5.63 0.52
N ASP A 216 14.03 -4.52 0.45
CA ASP A 216 14.57 -3.15 0.41
C ASP A 216 15.55 -2.86 -0.76
N ASN A 217 15.60 -3.75 -1.77
CA ASN A 217 16.48 -3.63 -2.94
C ASN A 217 15.67 -3.46 -4.24
N MET A 218 15.50 -2.20 -4.64
CA MET A 218 14.76 -1.87 -5.87
C MET A 218 15.40 -2.45 -7.14
N ILE A 219 16.73 -2.48 -7.22
CA ILE A 219 17.45 -3.02 -8.40
C ILE A 219 17.17 -4.52 -8.50
N GLY A 220 17.28 -5.24 -7.38
CA GLY A 220 16.98 -6.67 -7.33
C GLY A 220 15.54 -6.97 -7.70
N SER A 221 14.59 -6.24 -7.13
CA SER A 221 13.17 -6.37 -7.45
C SER A 221 12.89 -6.10 -8.93
N PHE A 222 13.53 -5.07 -9.50
CA PHE A 222 13.37 -4.67 -10.88
C PHE A 222 13.96 -5.71 -11.86
N ASN A 223 15.14 -6.25 -11.56
CA ASN A 223 15.74 -7.30 -12.36
C ASN A 223 14.91 -8.60 -12.32
N LEU A 224 14.40 -8.97 -11.15
CA LEU A 224 13.62 -10.17 -10.99
C LEU A 224 12.25 -10.06 -11.69
N ILE A 225 11.52 -8.94 -11.54
CA ILE A 225 10.18 -8.78 -12.13
C ILE A 225 10.19 -8.83 -13.67
N ARG A 226 11.32 -8.50 -14.30
CA ARG A 226 11.53 -8.55 -15.74
C ARG A 226 12.17 -9.84 -16.25
N SER A 227 12.55 -10.73 -15.35
CA SER A 227 13.26 -11.95 -15.76
C SER A 227 12.33 -12.98 -16.38
N ASP A 228 12.82 -13.64 -17.43
CA ASP A 228 12.14 -14.79 -18.02
C ASP A 228 11.99 -15.93 -17.00
N PHE A 229 12.92 -16.04 -16.06
CA PHE A 229 12.86 -17.04 -15.00
C PHE A 229 11.60 -16.87 -14.11
N LEU A 230 11.29 -15.64 -13.71
CA LEU A 230 10.06 -15.36 -12.95
C LEU A 230 8.82 -15.77 -13.78
N HIS A 231 8.79 -15.38 -15.05
CA HIS A 231 7.63 -15.58 -15.91
C HIS A 231 7.41 -17.05 -16.30
N ASN A 232 8.46 -17.76 -16.65
CA ASN A 232 8.36 -19.10 -17.21
C ASN A 232 8.38 -20.20 -16.14
N ASN A 233 9.07 -19.96 -15.02
CA ASN A 233 9.29 -20.96 -13.99
C ASN A 233 8.42 -20.67 -12.75
N ILE A 234 8.62 -19.53 -12.09
CA ILE A 234 7.93 -19.25 -10.82
C ILE A 234 6.42 -19.07 -11.04
N PHE A 235 6.00 -18.26 -12.02
CA PHE A 235 4.56 -18.08 -12.29
C PHE A 235 3.90 -19.38 -12.73
N SER A 236 4.57 -20.22 -13.52
CA SER A 236 4.03 -21.51 -13.95
C SER A 236 3.87 -22.48 -12.79
N PHE A 237 4.82 -22.48 -11.84
CA PHE A 237 4.71 -23.28 -10.62
C PHE A 237 3.46 -22.88 -9.80
N PHE A 238 3.28 -21.58 -9.53
CA PHE A 238 2.14 -21.11 -8.73
C PHE A 238 0.79 -21.22 -9.45
N LYS A 239 0.75 -21.39 -10.76
CA LYS A 239 -0.47 -21.66 -11.53
C LYS A 239 -0.78 -23.15 -11.67
N ASN A 240 0.11 -24.04 -11.26
CA ASN A 240 -0.10 -25.47 -11.35
C ASN A 240 -1.24 -25.91 -10.42
N GLU A 241 -2.23 -26.63 -10.96
CA GLU A 241 -3.41 -27.08 -10.22
C GLU A 241 -3.06 -27.93 -8.98
N ASN A 242 -2.01 -28.75 -9.07
CA ASN A 242 -1.53 -29.53 -7.93
C ASN A 242 -1.03 -28.66 -6.78
N ILE A 243 -0.39 -27.52 -7.08
CA ILE A 243 0.06 -26.57 -6.06
C ILE A 243 -1.11 -25.76 -5.52
N VAL A 244 -2.01 -25.33 -6.40
CA VAL A 244 -3.22 -24.59 -6.02
C VAL A 244 -4.12 -25.40 -5.06
N SER A 245 -4.16 -26.73 -5.21
CA SER A 245 -4.93 -27.59 -4.31
C SER A 245 -4.45 -27.53 -2.85
N HIS A 246 -3.18 -27.18 -2.61
CA HIS A 246 -2.59 -27.01 -1.28
C HIS A 246 -2.75 -25.61 -0.68
N LYS A 247 -3.45 -24.68 -1.33
CA LYS A 247 -3.59 -23.29 -0.86
C LYS A 247 -4.20 -23.12 0.52
N ASN A 248 -5.03 -24.07 0.95
CA ASN A 248 -5.69 -24.12 2.26
C ASN A 248 -5.05 -25.15 3.20
N ASP A 249 -3.93 -25.75 2.81
CA ASP A 249 -3.24 -26.72 3.64
C ASP A 249 -2.56 -25.98 4.80
N GLU A 250 -2.92 -26.35 6.03
CA GLU A 250 -2.32 -25.80 7.26
C GLU A 250 -1.26 -26.75 7.83
N ASP A 251 -0.95 -27.83 7.11
CA ASP A 251 0.09 -28.78 7.57
C ASP A 251 1.47 -28.13 7.48
N LYS A 252 1.92 -27.62 8.63
CA LYS A 252 3.24 -27.00 8.80
C LYS A 252 4.41 -27.98 8.60
N ASN A 253 4.18 -29.26 8.39
CA ASN A 253 5.21 -30.21 8.01
C ASN A 253 5.38 -30.32 6.48
N ASN A 254 4.48 -29.74 5.70
CA ASN A 254 4.53 -29.74 4.25
C ASN A 254 5.35 -28.57 3.72
N VAL A 255 6.43 -28.85 3.00
CA VAL A 255 7.28 -27.80 2.38
C VAL A 255 6.50 -26.90 1.41
N ILE A 256 5.46 -27.44 0.75
CA ILE A 256 4.60 -26.68 -0.18
C ILE A 256 3.91 -25.52 0.55
N TYR A 257 3.47 -25.72 1.80
CA TYR A 257 2.90 -24.65 2.62
C TYR A 257 3.85 -23.45 2.74
N TYR A 258 5.12 -23.71 3.00
CA TYR A 258 6.12 -22.66 3.14
C TYR A 258 6.46 -22.00 1.80
N ILE A 259 6.52 -22.78 0.71
CA ILE A 259 6.71 -22.25 -0.63
C ILE A 259 5.58 -21.27 -0.99
N ILE A 260 4.33 -21.64 -0.71
CA ILE A 260 3.18 -20.78 -0.97
C ILE A 260 3.28 -19.50 -0.12
N LYS A 261 3.53 -19.62 1.18
CA LYS A 261 3.65 -18.47 2.10
C LYS A 261 4.76 -17.50 1.69
N ASP A 262 5.95 -18.02 1.42
CA ASP A 262 7.11 -17.20 1.04
C ASP A 262 6.99 -16.69 -0.40
N GLY A 263 6.32 -17.43 -1.28
CA GLY A 263 5.96 -16.98 -2.62
C GLY A 263 4.98 -15.81 -2.61
N ILE A 264 3.97 -15.83 -1.74
CA ILE A 264 3.07 -14.68 -1.53
C ILE A 264 3.88 -13.46 -1.06
N ASN A 265 4.82 -13.63 -0.12
CA ASN A 265 5.69 -12.55 0.34
C ASN A 265 6.52 -11.98 -0.81
N LEU A 266 7.11 -12.84 -1.66
CA LEU A 266 7.88 -12.46 -2.84
C LEU A 266 7.03 -11.62 -3.79
N PHE A 267 5.85 -12.09 -4.13
CA PHE A 267 4.92 -11.40 -5.04
C PHE A 267 4.44 -10.06 -4.47
N CYS A 268 4.10 -10.01 -3.19
CA CYS A 268 3.75 -8.78 -2.50
C CYS A 268 4.89 -7.74 -2.57
N SER A 269 6.13 -8.17 -2.40
CA SER A 269 7.30 -7.30 -2.49
C SER A 269 7.55 -6.79 -3.92
N LEU A 270 7.30 -7.61 -4.93
CA LEU A 270 7.43 -7.21 -6.34
C LEU A 270 6.33 -6.23 -6.78
N LEU A 271 5.13 -6.29 -6.20
CA LEU A 271 4.05 -5.34 -6.51
C LEU A 271 4.36 -3.89 -6.09
N ILE A 272 5.17 -3.71 -5.05
CA ILE A 272 5.47 -2.39 -4.47
C ILE A 272 6.43 -1.56 -5.35
N ILE A 273 7.03 -2.15 -6.37
CA ILE A 273 8.02 -1.47 -7.24
C ILE A 273 7.39 -0.20 -7.86
N PRO A 274 7.97 0.99 -7.63
CA PRO A 274 7.48 2.23 -8.25
C PRO A 274 7.82 2.25 -9.75
N THR A 275 6.90 2.77 -10.56
CA THR A 275 7.03 2.86 -12.02
C THR A 275 7.06 4.29 -12.54
N ASP A 276 7.02 5.29 -11.65
CA ASP A 276 6.87 6.71 -12.01
C ASP A 276 8.04 7.25 -12.85
N ASN A 277 9.25 6.71 -12.67
CA ASN A 277 10.49 7.19 -13.30
C ASN A 277 10.96 6.27 -14.44
N LEU A 278 10.14 5.32 -14.89
CA LEU A 278 10.50 4.39 -15.95
C LEU A 278 10.10 4.96 -17.32
N ASP A 279 10.87 4.62 -18.36
CA ASP A 279 10.44 4.84 -19.74
C ASP A 279 9.18 4.02 -20.07
N SER A 280 8.42 4.43 -21.08
CA SER A 280 7.12 3.85 -21.40
C SER A 280 7.17 2.34 -21.70
N ALA A 281 8.22 1.86 -22.37
CA ALA A 281 8.35 0.45 -22.72
C ALA A 281 8.59 -0.41 -21.47
N THR A 282 9.56 -0.03 -20.65
CA THR A 282 9.91 -0.67 -19.39
C THR A 282 8.74 -0.61 -18.39
N LYS A 283 8.04 0.52 -18.34
CA LYS A 283 6.86 0.67 -17.50
C LYS A 283 5.77 -0.32 -17.86
N ASN A 284 5.44 -0.47 -19.15
CA ASN A 284 4.43 -1.40 -19.63
C ASN A 284 4.80 -2.87 -19.32
N GLU A 285 6.07 -3.22 -19.45
CA GLU A 285 6.58 -4.54 -19.11
C GLU A 285 6.38 -4.84 -17.61
N VAL A 286 6.77 -3.92 -16.73
CA VAL A 286 6.60 -4.07 -15.28
C VAL A 286 5.12 -4.13 -14.90
N ILE A 287 4.26 -3.29 -15.47
CA ILE A 287 2.81 -3.32 -15.24
C ILE A 287 2.22 -4.67 -15.66
N SER A 288 2.60 -5.18 -16.84
CA SER A 288 2.16 -6.50 -17.30
C SER A 288 2.54 -7.61 -16.32
N SER A 289 3.75 -7.54 -15.75
CA SER A 289 4.22 -8.47 -14.74
C SER A 289 3.44 -8.34 -13.43
N LYS A 290 3.15 -7.11 -12.98
CA LYS A 290 2.32 -6.85 -11.80
C LYS A 290 0.90 -7.43 -11.96
N ILE A 291 0.30 -7.29 -13.14
CA ILE A 291 -1.01 -7.87 -13.45
C ILE A 291 -0.98 -9.39 -13.30
N LYS A 292 0.05 -10.06 -13.82
CA LYS A 292 0.22 -11.51 -13.65
C LYS A 292 0.38 -11.91 -12.19
N ILE A 293 1.12 -11.12 -11.41
CA ILE A 293 1.30 -11.32 -9.96
C ILE A 293 -0.04 -11.19 -9.24
N ILE A 294 -0.83 -10.17 -9.54
CA ILE A 294 -2.15 -9.97 -8.94
C ILE A 294 -3.05 -11.18 -9.21
N ASN A 295 -3.08 -11.69 -10.44
CA ASN A 295 -3.85 -12.86 -10.80
C ASN A 295 -3.44 -14.10 -9.99
N ILE A 296 -2.14 -14.28 -9.74
CA ILE A 296 -1.66 -15.37 -8.90
C ILE A 296 -2.07 -15.13 -7.43
N LEU A 297 -1.86 -13.94 -6.89
CA LEU A 297 -2.22 -13.62 -5.51
C LEU A 297 -3.72 -13.79 -5.25
N LEU A 298 -4.58 -13.48 -6.22
CA LEU A 298 -6.02 -13.70 -6.11
C LEU A 298 -6.39 -15.20 -6.05
N ILE A 299 -5.63 -16.08 -6.70
CA ILE A 299 -5.81 -17.55 -6.58
C ILE A 299 -5.54 -18.00 -5.14
N TYR A 300 -4.48 -17.46 -4.51
CA TYR A 300 -4.08 -17.81 -3.14
C TYR A 300 -4.71 -16.91 -2.06
N TYR A 301 -5.59 -16.02 -2.47
CA TYR A 301 -6.31 -15.18 -1.55
C TYR A 301 -7.08 -16.01 -0.50
N ASN A 302 -6.67 -15.88 0.76
CA ASN A 302 -7.33 -16.49 1.89
C ASN A 302 -7.73 -15.42 2.91
N PRO A 303 -9.01 -15.04 2.96
CA PRO A 303 -9.46 -14.02 3.89
C PRO A 303 -9.45 -14.49 5.36
N ASN A 304 -9.09 -15.75 5.64
CA ASN A 304 -8.98 -16.27 7.00
C ASN A 304 -7.57 -16.14 7.59
N ASP A 305 -6.55 -15.97 6.75
CA ASP A 305 -5.17 -15.70 7.15
C ASP A 305 -4.93 -14.18 7.16
N PHE A 306 -5.02 -13.58 8.35
CA PHE A 306 -4.88 -12.13 8.51
C PHE A 306 -3.52 -11.61 8.03
N GLU A 307 -2.43 -12.30 8.31
CA GLU A 307 -1.08 -11.82 7.97
C GLU A 307 -0.90 -11.72 6.45
N ASN A 308 -1.24 -12.78 5.72
CA ASN A 308 -1.13 -12.81 4.26
C ASN A 308 -2.16 -11.87 3.61
N TYR A 309 -3.37 -11.79 4.17
CA TYR A 309 -4.40 -10.86 3.71
C TYR A 309 -3.94 -9.40 3.86
N TYR A 310 -3.42 -9.03 5.03
CA TYR A 310 -2.92 -7.68 5.27
C TYR A 310 -1.77 -7.31 4.31
N LYS A 311 -0.79 -8.21 4.13
CA LYS A 311 0.32 -8.01 3.18
C LYS A 311 -0.18 -7.81 1.76
N PHE A 312 -1.14 -8.62 1.34
CA PHE A 312 -1.75 -8.51 0.02
C PHE A 312 -2.44 -7.16 -0.17
N ILE A 313 -3.35 -6.77 0.73
CA ILE A 313 -4.04 -5.48 0.68
C ILE A 313 -3.05 -4.31 0.69
N PHE A 314 -2.02 -4.38 1.55
CA PHE A 314 -0.96 -3.36 1.59
C PHE A 314 -0.24 -3.25 0.24
N SER A 315 0.08 -4.37 -0.38
CA SER A 315 0.80 -4.39 -1.68
C SER A 315 -0.09 -3.87 -2.81
N ILE A 316 -1.37 -4.20 -2.80
CA ILE A 316 -2.36 -3.62 -3.75
C ILE A 316 -2.45 -2.09 -3.55
N GLU A 317 -2.56 -1.58 -2.32
CA GLU A 317 -2.59 -0.12 -2.08
C GLU A 317 -1.36 0.57 -2.68
N LYS A 318 -0.17 -0.04 -2.54
CA LYS A 318 1.05 0.51 -3.13
C LYS A 318 1.05 0.40 -4.65
N ALA A 319 0.63 -0.75 -5.20
CA ALA A 319 0.61 -0.99 -6.63
C ALA A 319 -0.33 0.00 -7.35
N VAL A 320 -1.58 0.13 -6.89
CA VAL A 320 -2.58 1.02 -7.52
C VAL A 320 -2.24 2.50 -7.36
N LYS A 321 -1.44 2.85 -6.35
CA LYS A 321 -0.97 4.21 -6.16
C LYS A 321 0.02 4.66 -7.25
N TYR A 322 0.83 3.74 -7.75
CA TYR A 322 1.79 3.98 -8.82
C TYR A 322 1.19 3.72 -10.22
N ASP A 323 0.32 2.72 -10.32
CA ASP A 323 -0.17 2.20 -11.59
C ASP A 323 -1.68 1.98 -11.53
N HIS A 324 -2.44 3.03 -11.82
CA HIS A 324 -3.91 3.00 -11.73
C HIS A 324 -4.56 1.99 -12.70
N ILE A 325 -3.90 1.65 -13.81
CA ILE A 325 -4.38 0.64 -14.75
C ILE A 325 -4.60 -0.74 -14.08
N ILE A 326 -3.97 -0.97 -12.92
CA ILE A 326 -4.18 -2.16 -12.11
C ILE A 326 -5.64 -2.28 -11.65
N PHE A 327 -6.36 -1.17 -11.48
CA PHE A 327 -7.78 -1.23 -11.15
C PHE A 327 -8.63 -1.92 -12.22
N ASP A 328 -8.24 -1.88 -13.49
CA ASP A 328 -8.96 -2.57 -14.56
C ASP A 328 -8.89 -4.10 -14.37
N GLU A 329 -7.76 -4.60 -13.88
CA GLU A 329 -7.60 -6.02 -13.56
C GLU A 329 -8.33 -6.41 -12.28
N LEU A 330 -8.24 -5.59 -11.24
CA LEU A 330 -8.96 -5.82 -9.98
C LEU A 330 -10.47 -5.82 -10.17
N GLU A 331 -10.99 -4.98 -11.07
CA GLU A 331 -12.42 -4.91 -11.43
C GLU A 331 -12.88 -6.19 -12.14
N ARG A 332 -12.07 -6.75 -13.06
CA ARG A 332 -12.38 -8.04 -13.71
C ARG A 332 -12.59 -9.18 -12.72
N HIS A 333 -11.99 -9.08 -11.55
CA HIS A 333 -12.11 -10.06 -10.47
C HIS A 333 -13.10 -9.64 -9.38
N ASN A 334 -13.91 -8.59 -9.58
CA ASN A 334 -14.84 -8.02 -8.60
C ASN A 334 -14.16 -7.78 -7.22
N PHE A 335 -12.89 -7.34 -7.24
CA PHE A 335 -12.07 -7.26 -6.04
C PHE A 335 -12.65 -6.32 -4.99
N ILE A 336 -13.18 -5.16 -5.40
CA ILE A 336 -13.79 -4.19 -4.46
C ILE A 336 -15.01 -4.81 -3.77
N GLU A 337 -15.87 -5.51 -4.51
CA GLU A 337 -17.03 -6.23 -3.95
C GLU A 337 -16.59 -7.31 -2.96
N ILE A 338 -15.57 -8.09 -3.32
CA ILE A 338 -15.03 -9.16 -2.46
C ILE A 338 -14.54 -8.59 -1.13
N ILE A 339 -13.80 -7.49 -1.13
CA ILE A 339 -13.29 -6.88 0.11
C ILE A 339 -14.39 -6.26 0.96
N LEU A 340 -15.45 -5.70 0.35
CA LEU A 340 -16.59 -5.11 1.06
C LEU A 340 -17.48 -6.18 1.74
N ILE A 341 -17.59 -7.37 1.14
CA ILE A 341 -18.34 -8.49 1.70
C ILE A 341 -17.60 -9.14 2.88
N ASN A 342 -16.28 -9.16 2.83
CA ASN A 342 -15.46 -9.81 3.85
C ASN A 342 -15.29 -8.94 5.10
N LYS A 343 -16.23 -9.04 6.03
CA LYS A 343 -16.25 -8.24 7.27
C LYS A 343 -15.39 -8.80 8.41
N LYS A 344 -14.74 -9.95 8.23
CA LYS A 344 -14.08 -10.69 9.31
C LYS A 344 -13.01 -9.88 10.05
N PHE A 345 -12.32 -8.99 9.34
CA PHE A 345 -11.21 -8.20 9.90
C PHE A 345 -11.51 -6.70 10.00
N PHE A 346 -12.78 -6.29 9.91
CA PHE A 346 -13.13 -4.86 10.00
C PHE A 346 -12.88 -4.27 11.39
N ASP A 347 -12.65 -5.09 12.41
CA ASP A 347 -12.17 -4.63 13.72
C ASP A 347 -10.68 -4.22 13.70
N GLN A 348 -9.93 -4.63 12.66
CA GLN A 348 -8.52 -4.33 12.50
C GLN A 348 -8.32 -2.95 11.82
N LYS A 349 -8.11 -1.91 12.63
CA LYS A 349 -8.02 -0.51 12.19
C LYS A 349 -7.03 -0.27 11.05
N LEU A 350 -5.87 -0.92 11.10
CA LEU A 350 -4.83 -0.76 10.07
C LEU A 350 -5.31 -1.27 8.70
N LEU A 351 -5.97 -2.42 8.69
CA LEU A 351 -6.51 -2.99 7.46
C LEU A 351 -7.63 -2.12 6.87
N VAL A 352 -8.58 -1.70 7.69
CA VAL A 352 -9.70 -0.85 7.23
C VAL A 352 -9.18 0.46 6.66
N ASN A 353 -8.13 1.04 7.25
CA ASN A 353 -7.49 2.24 6.70
C ASN A 353 -6.87 1.99 5.31
N LEU A 354 -6.26 0.84 5.09
CA LEU A 354 -5.74 0.47 3.76
C LEU A 354 -6.87 0.29 2.75
N LEU A 355 -7.96 -0.37 3.15
CA LEU A 355 -9.16 -0.54 2.32
C LEU A 355 -9.75 0.81 1.93
N ASN A 356 -9.91 1.74 2.87
CA ASN A 356 -10.38 3.09 2.59
C ASN A 356 -9.49 3.83 1.58
N LYS A 357 -8.17 3.66 1.68
CA LYS A 357 -7.24 4.26 0.71
C LYS A 357 -7.40 3.65 -0.68
N ILE A 358 -7.56 2.34 -0.79
CA ILE A 358 -7.80 1.65 -2.07
C ILE A 358 -9.12 2.14 -2.67
N ILE A 359 -10.19 2.17 -1.87
CA ILE A 359 -11.51 2.66 -2.29
C ILE A 359 -11.42 4.11 -2.77
N GLY A 360 -10.75 4.98 -2.01
CA GLY A 360 -10.57 6.37 -2.39
C GLY A 360 -9.81 6.55 -3.69
N LEU A 361 -8.77 5.74 -3.93
CA LEU A 361 -8.04 5.74 -5.20
C LEU A 361 -8.90 5.20 -6.34
N TYR A 362 -9.67 4.13 -6.10
CA TYR A 362 -10.58 3.55 -7.07
C TYR A 362 -11.63 4.55 -7.55
N VAL A 363 -12.33 5.20 -6.61
CA VAL A 363 -13.35 6.22 -6.91
C VAL A 363 -12.75 7.43 -7.63
N CYS A 364 -11.53 7.84 -7.30
CA CYS A 364 -10.87 8.95 -7.99
C CYS A 364 -10.45 8.61 -9.42
N TYR A 365 -10.19 7.35 -9.70
CA TYR A 365 -9.67 6.91 -10.99
C TYR A 365 -10.77 6.51 -11.97
N LYS A 366 -11.80 5.81 -11.47
CA LYS A 366 -12.93 5.34 -12.29
C LYS A 366 -14.01 6.41 -12.39
N THR A 367 -14.46 6.68 -13.61
CA THR A 367 -15.50 7.68 -13.90
C THR A 367 -16.91 7.09 -13.94
N ASN A 368 -17.03 5.80 -14.24
CA ASN A 368 -18.30 5.10 -14.43
C ASN A 368 -18.39 3.90 -13.49
N ILE A 369 -18.61 4.17 -12.20
CA ILE A 369 -18.79 3.12 -11.20
C ILE A 369 -20.29 2.79 -11.12
N ASN A 370 -20.62 1.50 -11.04
CA ASN A 370 -22.00 1.05 -10.87
C ASN A 370 -22.60 1.64 -9.58
N PHE A 371 -23.84 2.14 -9.65
CA PHE A 371 -24.55 2.71 -8.51
C PHE A 371 -24.64 1.76 -7.32
N GLN A 372 -24.89 0.47 -7.56
CA GLN A 372 -24.96 -0.52 -6.47
C GLN A 372 -23.62 -0.65 -5.74
N LEU A 373 -22.52 -0.63 -6.45
CA LEU A 373 -21.18 -0.67 -5.83
C LEU A 373 -20.90 0.59 -5.03
N LEU A 374 -21.26 1.77 -5.55
CA LEU A 374 -21.14 3.03 -4.80
C LEU A 374 -21.98 3.02 -3.53
N PHE A 375 -23.21 2.46 -3.58
CA PHE A 375 -24.06 2.29 -2.42
C PHE A 375 -23.42 1.40 -1.34
N GLU A 376 -22.86 0.25 -1.73
CA GLU A 376 -22.16 -0.64 -0.78
C GLU A 376 -20.87 0.02 -0.22
N ILE A 377 -20.16 0.82 -1.01
CA ILE A 377 -19.01 1.61 -0.52
C ILE A 377 -19.48 2.62 0.55
N ILE A 378 -20.53 3.41 0.28
CA ILE A 378 -21.04 4.38 1.27
C ILE A 378 -21.52 3.68 2.54
N LYS A 379 -22.15 2.54 2.41
CA LYS A 379 -22.59 1.74 3.56
C LYS A 379 -21.41 1.20 4.38
N PHE A 380 -20.34 0.80 3.72
CA PHE A 380 -19.08 0.43 4.39
C PHE A 380 -18.50 1.62 5.17
N GLU A 381 -18.38 2.79 4.52
CA GLU A 381 -17.87 4.02 5.14
C GLU A 381 -18.76 4.47 6.33
N ALA A 382 -20.08 4.36 6.20
CA ALA A 382 -21.04 4.67 7.27
C ALA A 382 -20.84 3.79 8.50
N ASN A 383 -20.75 2.48 8.30
CA ASN A 383 -20.51 1.52 9.36
C ASN A 383 -19.17 1.73 10.07
N TYR A 384 -18.15 2.13 9.30
CA TYR A 384 -16.83 2.39 9.85
C TYR A 384 -16.79 3.72 10.61
N LEU A 385 -17.44 4.77 10.11
CA LEU A 385 -17.49 6.09 10.76
C LEU A 385 -18.11 6.01 12.16
N ASP A 386 -19.13 5.18 12.35
CA ASP A 386 -19.81 5.02 13.64
C ASP A 386 -18.84 4.57 14.75
N ASN A 387 -17.88 3.71 14.42
CA ASN A 387 -16.92 3.14 15.35
C ASN A 387 -15.52 3.83 15.32
N CYS A 388 -15.31 4.75 14.37
CA CYS A 388 -14.01 5.35 14.13
C CYS A 388 -13.75 6.54 15.07
N ARG A 389 -12.75 6.42 15.96
CA ARG A 389 -12.30 7.51 16.84
C ARG A 389 -11.08 8.26 16.30
N ASP A 390 -10.39 7.69 15.33
CA ASP A 390 -9.16 8.24 14.76
C ASP A 390 -9.48 9.31 13.72
N THR A 391 -8.97 10.52 13.94
CA THR A 391 -9.21 11.68 13.06
C THR A 391 -8.59 11.50 11.67
N SER A 392 -7.49 10.76 11.56
CA SER A 392 -6.84 10.51 10.26
C SER A 392 -7.68 9.58 9.39
N HIS A 393 -8.31 8.59 10.00
CA HIS A 393 -9.20 7.66 9.30
C HIS A 393 -10.52 8.34 8.90
N ARG A 394 -11.13 9.12 9.82
CA ARG A 394 -12.35 9.90 9.51
C ARG A 394 -12.11 10.88 8.36
N LYS A 395 -10.95 11.53 8.33
CA LYS A 395 -10.55 12.38 7.22
C LYS A 395 -10.57 11.64 5.88
N GLU A 396 -10.06 10.41 5.80
CA GLU A 396 -10.10 9.63 4.55
C GLU A 396 -11.54 9.25 4.18
N ILE A 397 -12.39 8.89 5.15
CA ILE A 397 -13.82 8.64 4.92
C ILE A 397 -14.49 9.86 4.28
N PHE A 398 -14.36 11.05 4.86
CA PHE A 398 -14.98 12.26 4.32
C PHE A 398 -14.47 12.61 2.93
N ARG A 399 -13.18 12.38 2.67
CA ARG A 399 -12.60 12.55 1.34
C ARG A 399 -13.20 11.57 0.33
N ASN A 400 -13.35 10.30 0.71
CA ASN A 400 -13.93 9.29 -0.15
C ASN A 400 -15.39 9.62 -0.47
N LEU A 401 -16.18 9.99 0.52
CA LEU A 401 -17.57 10.42 0.34
C LEU A 401 -17.67 11.60 -0.64
N SER A 402 -16.84 12.62 -0.48
CA SER A 402 -16.82 13.76 -1.40
C SER A 402 -16.50 13.34 -2.84
N ASN A 403 -15.55 12.41 -3.01
CA ASN A 403 -15.19 11.90 -4.33
C ASN A 403 -16.33 11.06 -4.94
N ILE A 404 -17.00 10.23 -4.13
CA ILE A 404 -18.14 9.40 -4.55
C ILE A 404 -19.29 10.30 -5.04
N LEU A 405 -19.61 11.34 -4.30
CA LEU A 405 -20.68 12.28 -4.68
C LEU A 405 -20.41 12.97 -6.02
N LEU A 406 -19.14 13.19 -6.36
CA LEU A 406 -18.75 13.80 -7.64
C LEU A 406 -18.80 12.82 -8.83
N THR A 407 -19.00 11.51 -8.58
CA THR A 407 -19.09 10.51 -9.66
C THR A 407 -20.51 10.24 -10.14
N ASN A 408 -21.52 10.48 -9.27
CA ASN A 408 -22.91 10.18 -9.59
C ASN A 408 -23.86 11.13 -8.86
N ASP A 409 -24.70 11.85 -9.64
CA ASP A 409 -25.57 12.91 -9.14
C ASP A 409 -26.66 12.44 -8.18
N ASP A 410 -27.08 11.17 -8.27
CA ASP A 410 -28.16 10.61 -7.44
C ASP A 410 -27.67 9.94 -6.16
N ILE A 411 -26.38 9.66 -6.07
CA ILE A 411 -25.83 8.87 -4.96
C ILE A 411 -25.87 9.62 -3.61
N PHE A 412 -26.00 10.97 -3.63
CA PHE A 412 -26.10 11.78 -2.41
C PHE A 412 -27.28 11.36 -1.52
N LYS A 413 -28.38 10.88 -2.11
CA LYS A 413 -29.59 10.42 -1.39
C LYS A 413 -29.25 9.34 -0.36
N THR A 414 -28.29 8.49 -0.69
CA THR A 414 -27.82 7.40 0.19
C THR A 414 -27.32 7.90 1.54
N ILE A 415 -26.68 9.10 1.59
CA ILE A 415 -26.21 9.69 2.86
C ILE A 415 -27.36 10.00 3.80
N PHE A 416 -28.51 10.39 3.26
CA PHE A 416 -29.72 10.70 4.03
C PHE A 416 -30.56 9.46 4.34
N GLU A 417 -30.48 8.42 3.55
CA GLU A 417 -31.26 7.20 3.67
C GLU A 417 -30.65 6.18 4.65
N ILE A 418 -29.32 6.13 4.78
CA ILE A 418 -28.66 5.26 5.74
C ILE A 418 -28.91 5.77 7.16
N ASN A 419 -29.58 4.94 7.96
CA ASN A 419 -29.98 5.29 9.32
C ASN A 419 -28.78 5.72 10.19
N GLY A 420 -28.87 6.88 10.79
CA GLY A 420 -27.84 7.44 11.68
C GLY A 420 -26.60 7.99 11.00
N PHE A 421 -26.41 7.78 9.70
CA PHE A 421 -25.17 8.19 9.04
C PHE A 421 -24.98 9.70 9.01
N LEU A 422 -26.00 10.45 8.59
CA LEU A 422 -25.96 11.90 8.62
C LEU A 422 -25.69 12.44 10.05
N SER A 423 -26.33 11.85 11.05
CA SER A 423 -26.10 12.21 12.47
C SER A 423 -24.65 11.99 12.89
N ASN A 424 -24.02 10.90 12.44
CA ASN A 424 -22.60 10.62 12.72
C ASN A 424 -21.68 11.62 12.04
N ILE A 425 -21.97 12.04 10.79
CA ILE A 425 -21.25 13.11 10.10
C ILE A 425 -21.32 14.41 10.94
N PHE A 426 -22.52 14.80 11.37
CA PHE A 426 -22.70 15.99 12.21
C PHE A 426 -22.03 15.88 13.58
N LYS A 427 -22.03 14.71 14.19
CA LYS A 427 -21.27 14.46 15.43
C LYS A 427 -19.78 14.70 15.22
N CYS A 428 -19.20 14.17 14.15
CA CYS A 428 -17.81 14.43 13.79
C CYS A 428 -17.58 15.92 13.52
N PHE A 429 -18.46 16.58 12.78
CA PHE A 429 -18.36 18.00 12.48
C PHE A 429 -18.35 18.87 13.75
N LYS A 430 -19.23 18.59 14.71
CA LYS A 430 -19.29 19.29 16.00
C LYS A 430 -18.03 19.10 16.86
N THR A 431 -17.44 17.89 16.81
CA THR A 431 -16.35 17.49 17.70
C THR A 431 -14.96 17.53 17.05
N SER A 432 -14.86 17.95 15.78
CA SER A 432 -13.58 18.03 15.11
C SER A 432 -12.78 19.25 15.57
N TYR A 433 -11.64 18.98 16.21
CA TYR A 433 -10.63 19.99 16.56
C TYR A 433 -9.43 19.95 15.61
N SER A 434 -9.34 18.94 14.75
CA SER A 434 -8.29 18.82 13.73
C SER A 434 -8.69 19.58 12.49
N PHE A 435 -7.95 20.63 12.14
CA PHE A 435 -8.21 21.39 10.91
C PHE A 435 -8.21 20.51 9.66
N SER A 436 -7.35 19.49 9.61
CA SER A 436 -7.25 18.60 8.45
C SER A 436 -8.51 17.73 8.25
N GLU A 437 -9.16 17.31 9.33
CA GLU A 437 -10.44 16.60 9.30
C GLU A 437 -11.58 17.56 8.97
N LEU A 438 -11.62 18.70 9.68
CA LEU A 438 -12.64 19.73 9.48
C LEU A 438 -12.69 20.19 8.02
N LYS A 439 -11.56 20.39 7.38
CA LYS A 439 -11.48 20.79 5.97
C LYS A 439 -12.18 19.76 5.06
N GLU A 440 -12.01 18.47 5.30
CA GLU A 440 -12.67 17.43 4.48
C GLU A 440 -14.19 17.38 4.75
N ILE A 441 -14.62 17.63 6.00
CA ILE A 441 -16.06 17.70 6.33
C ILE A 441 -16.71 18.93 5.67
N LEU A 442 -16.09 20.10 5.77
CA LEU A 442 -16.57 21.30 5.10
C LEU A 442 -16.65 21.11 3.59
N TYR A 443 -15.64 20.47 3.01
CA TYR A 443 -15.64 20.16 1.58
C TYR A 443 -16.76 19.18 1.19
N LEU A 444 -17.03 18.18 2.03
CA LEU A 444 -18.16 17.27 1.83
C LEU A 444 -19.48 18.03 1.76
N PHE A 445 -19.72 18.98 2.66
CA PHE A 445 -20.93 19.80 2.62
C PHE A 445 -20.99 20.71 1.40
N CYS A 446 -19.87 21.31 0.98
CA CYS A 446 -19.81 22.09 -0.27
C CYS A 446 -20.18 21.23 -1.49
N VAL A 447 -19.74 19.96 -1.54
CA VAL A 447 -20.10 19.03 -2.59
C VAL A 447 -21.58 18.63 -2.53
N LEU A 448 -22.09 18.32 -1.32
CA LEU A 448 -23.50 17.97 -1.12
C LEU A 448 -24.44 19.08 -1.62
N PHE A 449 -24.12 20.33 -1.35
CA PHE A 449 -24.94 21.47 -1.79
C PHE A 449 -25.10 21.59 -3.31
N GLN A 450 -24.22 20.96 -4.10
CA GLN A 450 -24.34 20.96 -5.55
C GLN A 450 -25.48 20.07 -6.07
N PHE A 451 -25.92 19.09 -5.26
CA PHE A 451 -26.85 18.04 -5.66
C PHE A 451 -28.16 18.05 -4.89
N ILE A 452 -28.19 18.60 -3.66
CA ILE A 452 -29.37 18.54 -2.80
C ILE A 452 -30.47 19.48 -3.30
N ASP A 453 -31.71 19.01 -3.10
CA ASP A 453 -32.92 19.82 -3.24
C ASP A 453 -33.34 20.43 -1.89
N TYR A 454 -34.45 21.14 -1.92
CA TYR A 454 -35.02 21.79 -0.75
C TYR A 454 -35.31 20.86 0.43
N LYS A 455 -35.78 19.65 0.17
CA LYS A 455 -36.08 18.65 1.22
C LYS A 455 -34.84 18.30 2.02
N TYR A 456 -33.74 18.02 1.35
CA TYR A 456 -32.47 17.65 1.99
C TYR A 456 -31.79 18.84 2.64
N PHE A 457 -31.96 20.04 2.07
CA PHE A 457 -31.51 21.28 2.71
C PHE A 457 -32.12 21.48 4.10
N ILE A 458 -33.45 21.29 4.23
CA ILE A 458 -34.14 21.37 5.53
C ILE A 458 -33.55 20.33 6.52
N GLU A 459 -33.19 19.16 6.06
CA GLU A 459 -32.62 18.12 6.92
C GLU A 459 -31.23 18.50 7.43
N LEU A 460 -30.39 19.13 6.60
CA LEU A 460 -29.11 19.69 7.03
C LEU A 460 -29.29 20.80 8.05
N GLU A 461 -30.28 21.69 7.85
CA GLU A 461 -30.58 22.79 8.78
C GLU A 461 -31.11 22.31 10.12
N LYS A 462 -31.95 21.26 10.17
CA LYS A 462 -32.37 20.61 11.40
C LYS A 462 -31.21 20.08 12.23
N ASN A 463 -30.12 19.70 11.58
CA ASN A 463 -28.87 19.28 12.22
C ASN A 463 -27.93 20.45 12.58
N HIS A 464 -28.41 21.71 12.45
CA HIS A 464 -27.68 22.92 12.82
C HIS A 464 -26.41 23.18 11.99
N LEU A 465 -26.43 22.88 10.69
CA LEU A 465 -25.25 23.03 9.83
C LEU A 465 -24.71 24.47 9.84
N MET A 466 -25.60 25.48 9.71
CA MET A 466 -25.19 26.89 9.75
C MET A 466 -24.52 27.26 11.07
N ASP A 467 -25.10 26.87 12.21
CA ASP A 467 -24.60 27.20 13.55
C ASP A 467 -23.18 26.64 13.76
N ILE A 468 -22.97 25.37 13.33
CA ILE A 468 -21.67 24.71 13.46
C ILE A 468 -20.65 25.34 12.52
N THR A 469 -21.06 25.70 11.29
CA THR A 469 -20.19 26.37 10.32
C THR A 469 -19.72 27.72 10.84
N PHE A 470 -20.61 28.52 11.47
CA PHE A 470 -20.24 29.78 12.12
C PHE A 470 -19.24 29.56 13.25
N TYR A 471 -19.47 28.55 14.09
CA TYR A 471 -18.56 28.21 15.17
C TYR A 471 -17.15 27.93 14.63
N HIS A 472 -17.04 27.10 13.58
CA HIS A 472 -15.76 26.76 12.99
C HIS A 472 -15.10 27.94 12.27
N ALA A 473 -15.86 28.77 11.57
CA ALA A 473 -15.33 29.96 10.91
C ALA A 473 -14.69 30.93 11.93
N LYS A 474 -15.32 31.09 13.10
CA LYS A 474 -14.84 32.00 14.14
C LYS A 474 -13.69 31.45 15.00
N ASN A 475 -13.62 30.12 15.22
CA ASN A 475 -12.71 29.54 16.22
C ASN A 475 -11.59 28.69 15.64
N ILE A 476 -11.84 27.94 14.57
CA ILE A 476 -10.86 26.98 14.04
C ILE A 476 -10.27 27.45 12.71
N CYS A 477 -11.09 28.08 11.88
CA CYS A 477 -10.67 28.56 10.57
C CYS A 477 -10.18 30.02 10.58
N GLU A 478 -10.19 30.73 11.71
CA GLU A 478 -9.91 32.16 11.80
C GLU A 478 -8.64 32.63 11.05
N ASN A 479 -7.58 31.80 11.08
CA ASN A 479 -6.31 32.06 10.40
C ASN A 479 -6.02 31.03 9.28
N ARG A 480 -7.05 30.38 8.74
CA ARG A 480 -6.94 29.29 7.76
C ARG A 480 -7.77 29.62 6.52
N VAL A 481 -7.13 30.24 5.53
CA VAL A 481 -7.78 30.68 4.27
C VAL A 481 -8.65 29.60 3.64
N ASP A 482 -8.12 28.40 3.49
CA ASP A 482 -8.84 27.26 2.88
C ASP A 482 -10.12 26.89 3.66
N GLY A 483 -10.07 26.95 4.99
CA GLY A 483 -11.22 26.65 5.84
C GLY A 483 -12.27 27.75 5.79
N LEU A 484 -11.85 29.02 5.83
CA LEU A 484 -12.73 30.18 5.69
C LEU A 484 -13.42 30.17 4.33
N TYR A 485 -12.68 29.90 3.25
CA TYR A 485 -13.22 29.80 1.92
C TYR A 485 -14.36 28.78 1.84
N LEU A 486 -14.18 27.58 2.41
CA LEU A 486 -15.22 26.54 2.46
C LEU A 486 -16.42 26.96 3.32
N CYS A 487 -16.19 27.62 4.46
CA CYS A 487 -17.27 28.15 5.29
C CYS A 487 -18.10 29.19 4.55
N PHE A 488 -17.46 30.13 3.85
CA PHE A 488 -18.16 31.14 3.05
C PHE A 488 -18.90 30.52 1.85
N HIS A 489 -18.36 29.47 1.26
CA HIS A 489 -19.09 28.73 0.23
C HIS A 489 -20.37 28.09 0.77
N ILE A 490 -20.34 27.52 1.96
CA ILE A 490 -21.53 26.99 2.62
C ILE A 490 -22.53 28.12 2.88
N PHE A 491 -22.08 29.30 3.37
CA PHE A 491 -22.97 30.44 3.59
C PHE A 491 -23.60 30.96 2.29
N GLU A 492 -22.88 31.01 1.18
CA GLU A 492 -23.42 31.37 -0.12
C GLU A 492 -24.58 30.46 -0.53
N TYR A 493 -24.41 29.14 -0.39
CA TYR A 493 -25.49 28.19 -0.65
C TYR A 493 -26.69 28.41 0.27
N TYR A 494 -26.44 28.66 1.56
CA TYR A 494 -27.51 28.96 2.50
C TYR A 494 -28.32 30.19 2.08
N MET A 495 -27.65 31.28 1.69
CA MET A 495 -28.34 32.50 1.24
C MET A 495 -29.13 32.25 -0.04
N THR A 496 -28.56 31.54 -1.00
CA THR A 496 -29.24 31.20 -2.23
C THR A 496 -30.48 30.35 -2.02
N PHE A 497 -30.41 29.34 -1.13
CA PHE A 497 -31.58 28.53 -0.77
C PHE A 497 -32.60 29.34 0.04
N GLY A 498 -32.15 30.17 0.97
CA GLY A 498 -33.01 31.02 1.77
C GLY A 498 -33.79 32.02 0.95
N SER A 499 -33.19 32.64 -0.05
CA SER A 499 -33.87 33.56 -1.00
C SER A 499 -34.94 32.85 -1.80
N LYS A 500 -34.62 31.68 -2.36
CA LYS A 500 -35.60 30.85 -3.09
C LYS A 500 -36.77 30.41 -2.19
N MET A 501 -36.49 30.09 -0.93
CA MET A 501 -37.53 29.74 0.04
C MET A 501 -38.47 30.91 0.33
N SER A 502 -37.93 32.12 0.53
CA SER A 502 -38.77 33.30 0.79
C SER A 502 -39.69 33.64 -0.40
N GLU A 503 -39.24 33.41 -1.62
CA GLU A 503 -40.07 33.57 -2.82
C GLU A 503 -41.24 32.57 -2.83
N TYR A 504 -40.99 31.32 -2.49
CA TYR A 504 -42.03 30.25 -2.46
C TYR A 504 -43.06 30.43 -1.34
N PHE A 505 -42.63 30.90 -0.18
CA PHE A 505 -43.51 30.99 0.97
C PHE A 505 -44.03 32.40 1.23
N GLY A 506 -43.74 33.36 0.36
CA GLY A 506 -44.26 34.75 0.42
C GLY A 506 -43.88 35.50 1.69
N GLY A 507 -42.79 35.16 2.31
CA GLY A 507 -42.41 35.61 3.61
C GLY A 507 -41.00 36.17 3.73
N LYS A 508 -40.58 36.39 4.97
CA LYS A 508 -39.23 36.83 5.34
C LYS A 508 -38.23 35.72 5.05
N ASN A 509 -37.03 36.10 4.62
CA ASN A 509 -35.92 35.19 4.48
C ASN A 509 -35.37 34.83 5.89
N ILE A 510 -35.92 33.72 6.45
CA ILE A 510 -35.56 33.23 7.80
C ILE A 510 -34.06 32.88 7.86
N ILE A 511 -33.48 32.41 6.76
CA ILE A 511 -32.05 32.06 6.68
C ILE A 511 -31.19 33.32 6.84
N LYS A 512 -31.58 34.42 6.19
CA LYS A 512 -30.90 35.72 6.34
C LYS A 512 -31.00 36.23 7.74
N GLU A 513 -32.20 36.21 8.36
CA GLU A 513 -32.38 36.64 9.74
C GLU A 513 -31.51 35.82 10.71
N LYS A 514 -31.39 34.50 10.45
CA LYS A 514 -30.52 33.62 11.24
C LYS A 514 -29.04 33.97 11.04
N PHE A 515 -28.60 34.19 9.79
CA PHE A 515 -27.25 34.60 9.48
C PHE A 515 -26.85 35.91 10.19
N ASP A 516 -27.71 36.92 10.10
CA ASP A 516 -27.48 38.22 10.76
C ASP A 516 -27.41 38.06 12.30
N LYS A 517 -28.29 37.23 12.87
CA LYS A 517 -28.29 36.93 14.30
C LYS A 517 -26.99 36.29 14.80
N PHE A 518 -26.34 35.48 13.96
CA PHE A 518 -25.02 34.89 14.27
C PHE A 518 -23.85 35.85 14.04
N GLY A 519 -24.10 37.07 13.61
CA GLY A 519 -23.07 38.07 13.29
C GLY A 519 -22.40 37.77 11.94
N GLY A 520 -23.19 37.36 10.96
CA GLY A 520 -22.71 37.04 9.61
C GLY A 520 -22.10 38.24 8.92
N ASN A 521 -22.77 39.40 8.98
CA ASN A 521 -22.27 40.65 8.40
C ASN A 521 -20.93 41.08 9.00
N GLU A 522 -20.78 41.01 10.33
CA GLU A 522 -19.52 41.31 11.02
C GLU A 522 -18.40 40.35 10.60
N LEU A 523 -18.74 39.08 10.41
CA LEU A 523 -17.79 38.08 9.93
C LEU A 523 -17.33 38.37 8.49
N LEU A 524 -18.25 38.74 7.59
CA LEU A 524 -17.95 39.13 6.23
C LEU A 524 -17.07 40.39 6.18
N GLU A 525 -17.42 41.45 6.95
CA GLU A 525 -16.66 42.69 7.04
C GLU A 525 -15.22 42.45 7.56
N LYS A 526 -15.07 41.59 8.58
CA LYS A 526 -13.75 41.25 9.14
C LYS A 526 -12.78 40.73 8.07
N TYR A 527 -13.25 39.95 7.10
CA TYR A 527 -12.41 39.33 6.08
C TYR A 527 -12.46 39.98 4.70
N LEU A 528 -13.25 41.03 4.50
CA LEU A 528 -13.37 41.72 3.21
C LEU A 528 -12.05 42.32 2.72
N ASN A 529 -11.17 42.71 3.65
CA ASN A 529 -9.86 43.29 3.38
C ASN A 529 -8.72 42.25 3.53
N PHE A 530 -9.04 40.97 3.46
CA PHE A 530 -8.02 39.92 3.60
C PHE A 530 -7.15 39.88 2.33
N PRO A 531 -5.85 39.55 2.45
CA PRO A 531 -4.92 39.60 1.32
C PRO A 531 -5.17 38.54 0.22
N ASP A 532 -6.00 37.53 0.48
CA ASP A 532 -6.32 36.48 -0.48
C ASP A 532 -7.50 36.89 -1.38
N GLU A 533 -7.22 37.11 -2.68
CA GLU A 533 -8.21 37.56 -3.64
C GLU A 533 -9.37 36.55 -3.84
N ASN A 534 -9.11 35.25 -3.74
CA ASN A 534 -10.15 34.25 -3.95
C ASN A 534 -11.12 34.24 -2.77
N LEU A 535 -10.61 34.38 -1.54
CA LEU A 535 -11.43 34.52 -0.35
C LEU A 535 -12.29 35.78 -0.43
N VAL A 536 -11.73 36.91 -0.84
CA VAL A 536 -12.46 38.17 -0.98
C VAL A 536 -13.55 38.07 -2.06
N LYS A 537 -13.27 37.43 -3.21
CA LYS A 537 -14.28 37.15 -4.24
C LYS A 537 -15.43 36.30 -3.70
N GLN A 538 -15.13 35.30 -2.89
CA GLN A 538 -16.14 34.45 -2.26
C GLN A 538 -17.00 35.23 -1.25
N ILE A 539 -16.40 36.10 -0.44
CA ILE A 539 -17.11 36.99 0.46
C ILE A 539 -18.06 37.92 -0.30
N ILE A 540 -17.59 38.51 -1.39
CA ILE A 540 -18.43 39.36 -2.25
C ILE A 540 -19.60 38.56 -2.85
N SER A 541 -19.40 37.30 -3.20
CA SER A 541 -20.47 36.42 -3.68
C SER A 541 -21.53 36.18 -2.58
N VAL A 542 -21.10 35.91 -1.34
CA VAL A 542 -22.03 35.80 -0.21
C VAL A 542 -22.81 37.10 0.00
N ILE A 543 -22.16 38.27 -0.01
CA ILE A 543 -22.81 39.57 0.14
C ILE A 543 -23.88 39.81 -0.95
N LYS A 544 -23.61 39.43 -2.19
CA LYS A 544 -24.58 39.55 -3.30
C LYS A 544 -25.76 38.58 -3.16
N SER A 545 -25.61 37.47 -2.49
CA SER A 545 -26.66 36.48 -2.28
C SER A 545 -27.50 36.76 -1.02
N VAL A 546 -27.04 37.65 -0.13
CA VAL A 546 -27.77 38.18 1.04
C VAL A 546 -28.78 39.24 0.61
#